data_9d86c1ff27a3b9ae2958700e615c4a1d
#
_entry.id   9d86c1ff27a3b9ae2958700e615c4a1d
#
_cell.length_a   1.000
_cell.length_b   1.000
_cell.length_c   1.000
_cell.angle_alpha   90.00
_cell.angle_beta   90.00
_cell.angle_gamma   90.00
#
_symmetry.space_group_name_H-M   'P 1'
#
loop_
_entity.id
_entity.type
_entity.pdbx_description
1 polymer ?
#
loop_
_entity_poly.entity_id
_entity_poly.type
_entity_poly.pdbx_seq_one_letter_code
_entity_poly.pdbx_strand_id
1 'polypeptide(L)'
;MRIAAVILALALYARMVKPADPYAFRCCMPLDKLGSISGFVVSNPSKTSSGRFYSLLLDAERAGSADMSCSARGRIRLLVPCELVEALYPGKLFSLSKKDVPVEQGARLVCTVRRVKESSASGMLPTSSAGGAMSASVATTACGAKSDTPAVPVFIAETTVFAGWKNGICRLRALSRLYLKRVLYAWGDAGGLLLALVSGSHEYTDEKLAQAFQNAGLAHILALSGMHLSLFISAASFSKFLVGKKAASVLSLILMCAFMWFAGASPSLVRAFLCVLVALIARFLFIELSEKGSLDCLCAAFIVQTAFLHADIYSAAFMLSYAAIAGILLISPFVRPFLCTFLPQKLAESASATAGAWLATTPLTAVLFGHIAPVGLISSIIVTPLASVFFIAGCIGVFFCLILPFLLYSLNGIIQVLYAALKYAVLFFARFKPIDFL
;
A
#
# COMPACT_ATOMS: atom_id res chain seq x y z
N MET A 1 18.55 23.13 -8.67
CA MET A 1 19.64 22.19 -8.33
C MET A 1 20.14 22.31 -6.88
N ARG A 2 20.42 23.50 -6.33
CA ARG A 2 20.90 23.65 -4.94
C ARG A 2 19.95 23.13 -3.88
N ILE A 3 18.63 23.37 -4.02
CA ILE A 3 17.61 22.89 -3.07
C ILE A 3 17.49 21.36 -3.12
N ALA A 4 17.51 20.76 -4.33
CA ALA A 4 17.47 19.30 -4.46
C ALA A 4 18.70 18.61 -3.84
N ALA A 5 19.88 19.21 -3.95
CA ALA A 5 21.09 18.71 -3.30
C ALA A 5 21.02 18.81 -1.77
N VAL A 6 20.48 19.91 -1.24
CA VAL A 6 20.26 20.09 0.21
C VAL A 6 19.23 19.08 0.73
N ILE A 7 18.16 18.83 -0.01
CA ILE A 7 17.13 17.84 0.36
C ILE A 7 17.70 16.42 0.34
N LEU A 8 18.49 16.09 -0.67
CA LEU A 8 19.16 14.78 -0.75
C LEU A 8 20.16 14.62 0.42
N ALA A 9 20.92 15.67 0.75
CA ALA A 9 21.82 15.66 1.89
C ALA A 9 21.10 15.53 3.23
N LEU A 10 19.97 16.23 3.41
CA LEU A 10 19.11 16.10 4.60
C LEU A 10 18.48 14.71 4.70
N ALA A 11 18.06 14.11 3.58
CA ALA A 11 17.52 12.76 3.54
C ALA A 11 18.57 11.72 3.92
N LEU A 12 19.81 11.86 3.41
CA LEU A 12 20.94 11.02 3.78
C LEU A 12 21.32 11.19 5.25
N TYR A 13 21.32 12.43 5.74
CA TYR A 13 21.58 12.73 7.15
C TYR A 13 20.49 12.17 8.08
N ALA A 14 19.22 12.34 7.75
CA ALA A 14 18.10 11.78 8.52
C ALA A 14 18.15 10.24 8.58
N ARG A 15 18.72 9.59 7.55
CA ARG A 15 18.93 8.14 7.52
C ARG A 15 20.11 7.68 8.39
N MET A 16 21.12 8.51 8.58
CA MET A 16 22.25 8.21 9.46
C MET A 16 21.90 8.31 10.95
N VAL A 17 20.94 9.16 11.31
CA VAL A 17 20.42 9.26 12.68
C VAL A 17 19.29 8.23 12.79
N LYS A 18 19.60 7.00 13.22
CA LYS A 18 18.59 5.98 13.55
C LYS A 18 17.89 6.40 14.84
N PRO A 19 16.65 6.95 14.82
CA PRO A 19 15.89 7.09 16.05
C PRO A 19 15.58 5.69 16.58
N ALA A 20 15.56 5.54 17.90
CA ALA A 20 15.03 4.34 18.53
C ALA A 20 13.64 4.07 17.95
N ASP A 21 13.36 2.82 17.53
CA ASP A 21 12.06 2.49 16.92
C ASP A 21 10.94 2.85 17.91
N PRO A 22 10.13 3.89 17.61
CA PRO A 22 9.08 4.36 18.52
C PRO A 22 7.99 3.31 18.71
N TYR A 23 7.97 2.28 17.87
CA TYR A 23 7.01 1.19 17.87
C TYR A 23 7.57 -0.12 18.46
N ALA A 24 8.79 -0.12 19.00
CA ALA A 24 9.35 -1.28 19.68
C ALA A 24 8.42 -1.73 20.81
N PHE A 25 8.12 -3.03 20.84
CA PHE A 25 7.26 -3.59 21.86
C PHE A 25 7.95 -3.56 23.22
N ARG A 26 7.27 -3.01 24.22
CA ARG A 26 7.72 -2.92 25.62
C ARG A 26 6.62 -3.37 26.56
N CYS A 27 6.97 -4.28 27.42
CA CYS A 27 6.08 -4.84 28.44
C CYS A 27 6.88 -5.11 29.70
N CYS A 28 6.23 -5.10 30.85
CA CYS A 28 6.85 -5.42 32.16
C CYS A 28 7.06 -6.92 32.39
N MET A 29 6.57 -7.77 31.48
CA MET A 29 6.69 -9.23 31.58
C MET A 29 7.56 -9.81 30.46
N PRO A 30 8.26 -10.95 30.70
CA PRO A 30 8.96 -11.69 29.65
C PRO A 30 7.99 -12.14 28.55
N LEU A 31 8.42 -12.05 27.29
CA LEU A 31 7.59 -12.39 26.12
C LEU A 31 7.06 -13.84 26.14
N ASP A 32 7.80 -14.76 26.76
CA ASP A 32 7.45 -16.19 26.83
C ASP A 32 6.32 -16.50 27.83
N LYS A 33 6.05 -15.59 28.76
CA LYS A 33 5.00 -15.72 29.78
C LYS A 33 3.69 -15.02 29.40
N LEU A 34 3.65 -14.39 28.23
CA LEU A 34 2.47 -13.69 27.75
C LEU A 34 1.43 -14.70 27.23
N GLY A 35 0.28 -14.74 27.89
CA GLY A 35 -0.88 -15.56 27.51
C GLY A 35 -2.03 -14.75 26.89
N SER A 36 -2.10 -13.43 27.15
CA SER A 36 -3.15 -12.58 26.60
C SER A 36 -2.62 -11.23 26.20
N ILE A 37 -3.14 -10.69 25.09
CA ILE A 37 -2.78 -9.35 24.59
C ILE A 37 -4.06 -8.66 24.12
N SER A 38 -4.19 -7.39 24.48
CA SER A 38 -5.24 -6.52 23.92
C SER A 38 -4.65 -5.27 23.28
N GLY A 39 -5.24 -4.83 22.19
CA GLY A 39 -4.76 -3.65 21.45
C GLY A 39 -5.60 -3.35 20.22
N PHE A 40 -5.15 -2.36 19.45
CA PHE A 40 -5.80 -1.95 18.21
C PHE A 40 -5.08 -2.45 16.98
N VAL A 41 -5.84 -2.91 15.99
CA VAL A 41 -5.31 -3.27 14.68
C VAL A 41 -4.84 -2.01 13.95
N VAL A 42 -3.59 -2.01 13.49
CA VAL A 42 -2.95 -0.86 12.81
C VAL A 42 -2.76 -1.10 11.33
N SER A 43 -2.53 -2.35 10.91
CA SER A 43 -2.31 -2.69 9.50
C SER A 43 -3.53 -3.32 8.86
N ASN A 44 -3.57 -3.28 7.51
CA ASN A 44 -4.48 -4.15 6.78
C ASN A 44 -4.04 -5.62 6.97
N PRO A 45 -4.98 -6.57 7.07
CA PRO A 45 -4.64 -7.97 7.15
C PRO A 45 -4.01 -8.44 5.82
N SER A 46 -3.04 -9.34 5.93
CA SER A 46 -2.41 -10.02 4.79
C SER A 46 -2.40 -11.52 5.03
N LYS A 47 -2.75 -12.31 4.02
CA LYS A 47 -2.73 -13.77 4.12
C LYS A 47 -1.28 -14.25 4.17
N THR A 48 -0.99 -15.24 5.00
CA THR A 48 0.35 -15.85 5.08
C THR A 48 0.57 -16.79 3.90
N SER A 49 1.84 -17.05 3.54
CA SER A 49 2.21 -17.99 2.46
C SER A 49 1.65 -19.40 2.68
N SER A 50 1.44 -19.81 3.91
CA SER A 50 0.77 -21.08 4.22
C SER A 50 -0.74 -21.08 3.97
N GLY A 51 -1.34 -19.92 3.72
CA GLY A 51 -2.78 -19.74 3.52
C GLY A 51 -3.64 -19.99 4.76
N ARG A 52 -3.05 -20.33 5.91
CA ARG A 52 -3.77 -20.73 7.14
C ARG A 52 -4.07 -19.57 8.07
N PHE A 53 -3.29 -18.49 8.01
CA PHE A 53 -3.38 -17.37 8.93
C PHE A 53 -3.45 -16.04 8.18
N TYR A 54 -4.12 -15.06 8.80
CA TYR A 54 -3.97 -13.66 8.47
C TYR A 54 -2.94 -13.02 9.40
N SER A 55 -1.95 -12.35 8.82
CA SER A 55 -0.97 -11.54 9.55
C SER A 55 -1.46 -10.12 9.65
N LEU A 56 -1.43 -9.55 10.84
CA LEU A 56 -1.74 -8.15 11.11
C LEU A 56 -0.81 -7.56 12.17
N LEU A 57 -0.68 -6.24 12.17
CA LEU A 57 0.03 -5.53 13.21
C LEU A 57 -0.99 -5.02 14.24
N LEU A 58 -0.73 -5.31 15.50
CA LEU A 58 -1.50 -4.85 16.64
C LEU A 58 -0.66 -3.86 17.44
N ASP A 59 -1.22 -2.68 17.73
CA ASP A 59 -0.66 -1.73 18.70
C ASP A 59 -1.16 -2.12 20.08
N ALA A 60 -0.25 -2.67 20.89
CA ALA A 60 -0.60 -3.27 22.17
C ALA A 60 -0.91 -2.20 23.22
N GLU A 61 -1.99 -2.37 23.96
CA GLU A 61 -2.37 -1.54 25.12
C GLU A 61 -2.13 -2.26 26.44
N ARG A 62 -2.48 -3.55 26.49
CA ARG A 62 -2.31 -4.38 27.66
C ARG A 62 -1.81 -5.77 27.26
N ALA A 63 -0.97 -6.30 28.11
CA ALA A 63 -0.48 -7.67 27.99
C ALA A 63 -0.63 -8.36 29.36
N GLY A 64 -0.96 -9.65 29.36
CA GLY A 64 -1.24 -10.38 30.58
C GLY A 64 -0.80 -11.83 30.52
N SER A 65 -0.63 -12.42 31.69
CA SER A 65 -0.56 -13.85 31.95
C SER A 65 -1.84 -14.27 32.70
N ALA A 66 -1.96 -15.52 33.07
CA ALA A 66 -3.14 -16.03 33.79
C ALA A 66 -3.49 -15.20 35.05
N ASP A 67 -2.47 -14.70 35.76
CA ASP A 67 -2.65 -14.06 37.07
C ASP A 67 -2.42 -12.56 37.10
N MET A 68 -1.82 -11.97 36.04
CA MET A 68 -1.42 -10.56 36.03
C MET A 68 -1.68 -9.91 34.68
N SER A 69 -2.16 -8.69 34.69
CA SER A 69 -2.24 -7.83 33.49
C SER A 69 -1.43 -6.54 33.70
N CYS A 70 -0.66 -6.16 32.71
CA CYS A 70 0.12 -4.94 32.74
C CYS A 70 -0.10 -4.08 31.48
N SER A 71 0.24 -2.81 31.57
CA SER A 71 0.28 -1.92 30.43
C SER A 71 1.39 -2.34 29.48
N ALA A 72 1.06 -2.44 28.20
CA ALA A 72 2.01 -2.74 27.14
C ALA A 72 1.98 -1.59 26.12
N ARG A 73 3.09 -1.34 25.46
CA ARG A 73 3.20 -0.35 24.37
C ARG A 73 4.03 -0.90 23.25
N GLY A 74 3.69 -0.50 22.02
CA GLY A 74 4.42 -0.88 20.82
C GLY A 74 3.68 -1.90 19.99
N ARG A 75 4.29 -2.26 18.86
CA ARG A 75 3.65 -3.10 17.84
C ARG A 75 4.06 -4.55 17.97
N ILE A 76 3.09 -5.42 17.80
CA ILE A 76 3.28 -6.87 17.71
C ILE A 76 2.67 -7.35 16.39
N ARG A 77 3.20 -8.46 15.88
CA ARG A 77 2.61 -9.16 14.74
C ARG A 77 1.76 -10.31 15.28
N LEU A 78 0.47 -10.26 14.93
CA LEU A 78 -0.50 -11.26 15.32
C LEU A 78 -0.91 -12.09 14.09
N LEU A 79 -0.85 -13.41 14.23
CA LEU A 79 -1.32 -14.38 13.25
C LEU A 79 -2.69 -14.88 13.70
N VAL A 80 -3.74 -14.54 12.95
CA VAL A 80 -5.13 -14.93 13.24
C VAL A 80 -5.55 -16.04 12.28
N PRO A 81 -6.16 -17.16 12.74
CA PRO A 81 -6.66 -18.21 11.87
C PRO A 81 -7.64 -17.69 10.82
N CYS A 82 -7.50 -18.16 9.56
CA CYS A 82 -8.35 -17.70 8.46
C CYS A 82 -9.83 -17.96 8.68
N GLU A 83 -10.17 -19.08 9.32
CA GLU A 83 -11.55 -19.47 9.58
C GLU A 83 -12.35 -18.41 10.35
N LEU A 84 -11.71 -17.74 11.30
CA LEU A 84 -12.33 -16.68 12.10
C LEU A 84 -12.64 -15.41 11.26
N VAL A 85 -11.83 -15.14 10.25
CA VAL A 85 -11.96 -13.93 9.42
C VAL A 85 -12.88 -14.16 8.23
N GLU A 86 -12.73 -15.30 7.56
CA GLU A 86 -13.49 -15.64 6.36
C GLU A 86 -14.99 -15.81 6.65
N ALA A 87 -15.36 -16.20 7.85
CA ALA A 87 -16.76 -16.28 8.30
C ALA A 87 -17.50 -14.93 8.28
N LEU A 88 -16.76 -13.80 8.19
CA LEU A 88 -17.38 -12.47 8.07
C LEU A 88 -17.89 -12.15 6.66
N TYR A 89 -17.38 -12.82 5.63
CA TYR A 89 -17.61 -12.38 4.25
C TYR A 89 -18.93 -12.81 3.63
N PRO A 90 -19.44 -14.02 3.73
CA PRO A 90 -20.75 -14.35 3.19
C PRO A 90 -21.89 -13.91 4.14
N GLY A 91 -22.75 -13.03 3.65
CA GLY A 91 -24.09 -12.82 4.19
C GLY A 91 -24.32 -11.78 5.29
N LYS A 92 -23.30 -11.30 5.99
CA LYS A 92 -23.44 -10.33 7.09
C LYS A 92 -23.09 -8.90 6.65
N LEU A 93 -23.99 -8.18 5.99
CA LEU A 93 -23.66 -6.89 5.38
C LEU A 93 -23.32 -5.80 6.39
N PHE A 94 -24.09 -5.60 7.45
CA PHE A 94 -23.90 -4.44 8.36
C PHE A 94 -23.89 -4.81 9.85
N SER A 95 -24.32 -5.99 10.24
CA SER A 95 -24.33 -6.40 11.64
C SER A 95 -23.09 -7.23 11.96
N LEU A 96 -22.31 -6.77 12.94
CA LEU A 96 -21.25 -7.55 13.56
C LEU A 96 -21.76 -8.02 14.91
N SER A 97 -21.75 -9.34 15.14
CA SER A 97 -22.03 -9.94 16.45
C SER A 97 -20.77 -9.79 17.33
N LYS A 98 -20.95 -9.89 18.66
CA LYS A 98 -19.80 -9.91 19.62
C LYS A 98 -18.81 -11.05 19.37
N LYS A 99 -19.24 -12.09 18.65
CA LYS A 99 -18.37 -13.24 18.29
C LYS A 99 -17.58 -13.02 16.99
N ASP A 100 -17.95 -12.04 16.19
CA ASP A 100 -17.27 -11.75 14.94
C ASP A 100 -15.96 -10.99 15.23
N VAL A 101 -14.89 -11.36 14.55
CA VAL A 101 -13.56 -10.76 14.72
C VAL A 101 -13.18 -9.95 13.48
N PRO A 102 -13.56 -8.66 13.42
CA PRO A 102 -13.14 -7.81 12.32
C PRO A 102 -11.64 -7.50 12.48
N VAL A 103 -10.83 -7.95 11.55
CA VAL A 103 -9.39 -7.66 11.52
C VAL A 103 -9.07 -6.37 10.78
N GLU A 104 -10.05 -5.50 10.65
CA GLU A 104 -9.89 -4.19 10.02
C GLU A 104 -9.15 -3.21 10.93
N GLN A 105 -8.44 -2.27 10.31
CA GLN A 105 -7.70 -1.24 11.03
C GLN A 105 -8.61 -0.41 11.96
N GLY A 106 -8.20 -0.26 13.21
CA GLY A 106 -8.96 0.43 14.26
C GLY A 106 -9.88 -0.49 15.08
N ALA A 107 -9.97 -1.79 14.76
CA ALA A 107 -10.65 -2.77 15.61
C ALA A 107 -9.82 -3.03 16.86
N ARG A 108 -10.48 -3.09 18.02
CA ARG A 108 -9.88 -3.48 19.28
C ARG A 108 -10.06 -4.98 19.46
N LEU A 109 -8.96 -5.70 19.58
CA LEU A 109 -8.95 -7.15 19.77
C LEU A 109 -8.43 -7.48 21.16
N VAL A 110 -9.02 -8.50 21.77
CA VAL A 110 -8.51 -9.19 22.95
C VAL A 110 -8.24 -10.63 22.54
N CYS A 111 -6.99 -11.03 22.60
CA CYS A 111 -6.54 -12.33 22.11
C CYS A 111 -5.83 -13.11 23.21
N THR A 112 -6.12 -14.41 23.31
CA THR A 112 -5.18 -15.33 23.93
C THR A 112 -4.12 -15.69 22.91
N VAL A 113 -2.86 -15.60 23.30
CA VAL A 113 -1.75 -15.66 22.37
C VAL A 113 -0.70 -16.65 22.82
N ARG A 114 -0.04 -17.28 21.83
CA ARG A 114 1.14 -18.09 22.02
C ARG A 114 2.29 -17.53 21.19
N ARG A 115 3.45 -17.37 21.83
CA ARG A 115 4.64 -16.89 21.12
C ARG A 115 5.14 -17.91 20.09
N VAL A 116 5.49 -17.43 18.91
CA VAL A 116 6.16 -18.23 17.88
C VAL A 116 7.66 -17.98 17.98
N LYS A 117 8.47 -19.04 18.10
CA LYS A 117 9.93 -18.91 18.02
C LYS A 117 10.32 -18.51 16.60
N GLU A 118 11.31 -17.64 16.47
CA GLU A 118 11.72 -17.06 15.17
C GLU A 118 12.09 -18.10 14.11
N SER A 119 12.67 -19.24 14.53
CA SER A 119 12.98 -20.34 13.60
C SER A 119 11.77 -20.97 12.92
N SER A 120 10.59 -20.88 13.53
CA SER A 120 9.33 -21.42 13.00
C SER A 120 8.50 -20.35 12.27
N ALA A 121 8.87 -19.08 12.45
CA ALA A 121 8.12 -17.95 11.89
C ALA A 121 8.44 -17.70 10.41
N SER A 122 9.61 -18.10 9.92
CA SER A 122 10.06 -17.85 8.54
C SER A 122 9.13 -18.46 7.48
N GLY A 123 8.53 -19.61 7.75
CA GLY A 123 7.54 -20.25 6.87
C GLY A 123 6.09 -19.79 7.06
N MET A 124 5.82 -18.95 8.08
CA MET A 124 4.46 -18.46 8.41
C MET A 124 4.27 -16.97 8.10
N LEU A 125 5.36 -16.27 7.78
CA LEU A 125 5.28 -14.84 7.43
C LEU A 125 4.85 -14.67 5.97
N PRO A 126 4.07 -13.64 5.63
CA PRO A 126 3.79 -13.31 4.25
C PRO A 126 5.11 -13.05 3.55
N THR A 127 5.29 -13.66 2.38
CA THR A 127 6.40 -13.32 1.50
C THR A 127 6.35 -11.81 1.24
N SER A 128 7.49 -11.15 1.22
CA SER A 128 7.68 -9.68 1.19
C SER A 128 7.07 -8.95 -0.03
N SER A 129 6.10 -9.58 -0.66
CA SER A 129 5.60 -9.29 -2.00
C SER A 129 4.46 -8.28 -2.10
N ALA A 130 3.80 -7.96 -1.02
CA ALA A 130 2.64 -7.07 -1.12
C ALA A 130 2.99 -5.68 -0.61
N GLY A 131 3.12 -4.73 -1.53
CA GLY A 131 3.37 -3.32 -1.26
C GLY A 131 2.31 -2.70 -0.36
N GLY A 132 2.58 -2.66 0.89
CA GLY A 132 1.80 -1.95 1.91
C GLY A 132 2.61 -1.90 3.18
N ALA A 133 3.15 -0.72 3.50
CA ALA A 133 3.76 -0.34 4.77
C ALA A 133 4.57 -1.46 5.46
N MET A 134 5.51 -2.08 4.75
CA MET A 134 6.53 -2.88 5.41
C MET A 134 7.40 -1.94 6.21
N SER A 135 7.30 -2.04 7.54
CA SER A 135 8.32 -1.46 8.41
C SER A 135 9.69 -2.02 7.97
N ALA A 136 10.71 -1.19 7.97
CA ALA A 136 12.08 -1.51 7.54
C ALA A 136 12.69 -2.78 8.19
N SER A 137 12.04 -3.36 9.20
CA SER A 137 12.47 -4.56 9.92
C SER A 137 12.38 -5.87 9.12
N VAL A 138 11.60 -5.93 8.02
CA VAL A 138 11.49 -7.17 7.21
C VAL A 138 12.43 -7.15 6.01
N ALA A 139 12.78 -5.96 5.48
CA ALA A 139 13.77 -5.84 4.41
C ALA A 139 15.20 -6.24 4.85
N THR A 140 15.48 -6.24 6.16
CA THR A 140 16.80 -6.56 6.72
C THR A 140 17.05 -8.06 6.89
N THR A 141 16.01 -8.90 6.86
CA THR A 141 16.19 -10.35 6.99
C THR A 141 16.61 -11.02 5.67
N ALA A 142 16.39 -10.36 4.54
CA ALA A 142 16.83 -10.84 3.22
C ALA A 142 18.28 -10.49 2.89
N CYS A 143 18.84 -9.50 3.57
CA CYS A 143 20.23 -9.09 3.42
C CYS A 143 20.96 -9.53 4.70
N GLY A 144 21.89 -10.47 4.64
CA GLY A 144 22.63 -11.06 5.78
C GLY A 144 23.39 -10.07 6.71
N ALA A 145 22.97 -8.83 6.76
CA ALA A 145 23.39 -7.84 7.73
C ALA A 145 22.57 -8.03 9.01
N LYS A 146 23.21 -8.46 10.09
CA LYS A 146 22.70 -8.40 11.45
C LYS A 146 22.21 -6.97 11.73
N SER A 147 20.93 -6.73 11.58
CA SER A 147 20.33 -5.44 11.97
C SER A 147 20.02 -5.49 13.46
N ASP A 148 20.56 -4.59 14.24
CA ASP A 148 20.25 -4.36 15.66
C ASP A 148 18.85 -3.75 15.89
N THR A 149 17.97 -3.80 14.92
CA THR A 149 16.56 -3.39 15.11
C THR A 149 15.81 -4.55 15.75
N PRO A 150 15.18 -4.36 16.91
CA PRO A 150 14.41 -5.41 17.58
C PRO A 150 13.31 -5.89 16.63
N ALA A 151 13.37 -7.17 16.28
CA ALA A 151 12.34 -7.79 15.44
C ALA A 151 10.98 -7.65 16.12
N VAL A 152 9.94 -7.26 15.38
CA VAL A 152 8.58 -7.18 15.91
C VAL A 152 8.17 -8.58 16.37
N PRO A 153 7.83 -8.78 17.67
CA PRO A 153 7.53 -10.10 18.17
C PRO A 153 6.27 -10.67 17.52
N VAL A 154 6.31 -11.98 17.18
CA VAL A 154 5.26 -12.69 16.47
C VAL A 154 4.52 -13.61 17.44
N PHE A 155 3.17 -13.49 17.42
CA PHE A 155 2.28 -14.31 18.23
C PHE A 155 1.21 -14.95 17.34
N ILE A 156 0.78 -16.18 17.69
CA ILE A 156 -0.41 -16.81 17.12
C ILE A 156 -1.56 -16.58 18.08
N ALA A 157 -2.69 -16.15 17.55
CA ALA A 157 -3.92 -16.04 18.29
C ALA A 157 -4.59 -17.42 18.39
N GLU A 158 -4.84 -17.89 19.60
CA GLU A 158 -5.62 -19.10 19.87
C GLU A 158 -7.11 -18.76 19.94
N THR A 159 -7.43 -17.66 20.62
CA THR A 159 -8.77 -17.09 20.63
C THR A 159 -8.69 -15.61 20.37
N THR A 160 -9.70 -15.09 19.69
CA THR A 160 -9.81 -13.66 19.41
C THR A 160 -11.22 -13.20 19.70
N VAL A 161 -11.34 -12.11 20.45
CA VAL A 161 -12.62 -11.49 20.76
C VAL A 161 -12.56 -10.04 20.33
N PHE A 162 -13.58 -9.62 19.59
CA PHE A 162 -13.74 -8.23 19.21
C PHE A 162 -14.29 -7.44 20.41
N ALA A 163 -13.54 -6.43 20.85
CA ALA A 163 -13.86 -5.60 22.00
C ALA A 163 -14.38 -4.20 21.66
N GLY A 164 -14.52 -3.89 20.36
CA GLY A 164 -15.04 -2.60 19.89
C GLY A 164 -14.11 -1.89 18.90
N TRP A 165 -14.33 -0.61 18.73
CA TRP A 165 -13.61 0.26 17.79
C TRP A 165 -12.88 1.36 18.54
N LYS A 166 -11.75 1.80 18.01
CA LYS A 166 -11.00 2.94 18.57
C LYS A 166 -11.84 4.22 18.56
N ASN A 167 -12.49 4.51 17.42
CA ASN A 167 -13.35 5.68 17.22
C ASN A 167 -14.48 5.35 16.25
N GLY A 168 -15.56 6.16 16.22
CA GLY A 168 -16.65 6.06 15.26
C GLY A 168 -16.21 6.16 13.80
N ILE A 169 -15.19 6.98 13.51
CA ILE A 169 -14.58 7.13 12.18
C ILE A 169 -13.91 5.82 11.73
N CYS A 170 -13.17 5.16 12.64
CA CYS A 170 -12.57 3.85 12.37
C CYS A 170 -13.63 2.78 12.12
N ARG A 171 -14.73 2.81 12.90
CA ARG A 171 -15.87 1.93 12.68
C ARG A 171 -16.49 2.13 11.29
N LEU A 172 -16.77 3.38 10.90
CA LEU A 172 -17.34 3.69 9.60
C LEU A 172 -16.42 3.21 8.46
N ARG A 173 -15.11 3.48 8.57
CA ARG A 173 -14.12 3.02 7.61
C ARG A 173 -14.10 1.49 7.50
N ALA A 174 -14.06 0.80 8.62
CA ALA A 174 -14.01 -0.66 8.63
C ALA A 174 -15.27 -1.29 8.04
N LEU A 175 -16.46 -0.75 8.38
CA LEU A 175 -17.71 -1.22 7.82
C LEU A 175 -17.81 -0.98 6.31
N SER A 176 -17.38 0.19 5.82
CA SER A 176 -17.35 0.48 4.38
C SER A 176 -16.39 -0.43 3.63
N ARG A 177 -15.23 -0.75 4.22
CA ARG A 177 -14.27 -1.72 3.63
C ARG A 177 -14.81 -3.14 3.63
N LEU A 178 -15.42 -3.58 4.71
CA LEU A 178 -16.07 -4.90 4.79
C LEU A 178 -17.19 -5.03 3.75
N TYR A 179 -17.97 -3.96 3.55
CA TYR A 179 -19.01 -3.94 2.52
C TYR A 179 -18.40 -4.08 1.11
N LEU A 180 -17.36 -3.30 0.80
CA LEU A 180 -16.64 -3.42 -0.47
C LEU A 180 -16.09 -4.83 -0.67
N LYS A 181 -15.47 -5.42 0.34
CA LYS A 181 -14.94 -6.79 0.28
C LYS A 181 -16.03 -7.81 -0.08
N ARG A 182 -17.21 -7.69 0.51
CA ARG A 182 -18.35 -8.57 0.20
C ARG A 182 -18.83 -8.43 -1.24
N VAL A 183 -18.89 -7.20 -1.76
CA VAL A 183 -19.24 -6.97 -3.18
C VAL A 183 -18.17 -7.57 -4.09
N LEU A 184 -16.90 -7.34 -3.81
CA LEU A 184 -15.79 -7.83 -4.63
C LEU A 184 -15.60 -9.35 -4.55
N TYR A 185 -15.94 -9.95 -3.41
CA TYR A 185 -15.90 -11.42 -3.26
C TYR A 185 -16.72 -12.16 -4.31
N ALA A 186 -17.84 -11.56 -4.75
CA ALA A 186 -18.66 -12.13 -5.82
C ALA A 186 -17.95 -12.20 -7.19
N TRP A 187 -16.90 -11.42 -7.40
CA TRP A 187 -16.08 -11.44 -8.61
C TRP A 187 -14.83 -12.34 -8.50
N GLY A 188 -14.71 -13.15 -7.44
CA GLY A 188 -13.62 -14.11 -7.23
C GLY A 188 -12.22 -13.46 -7.31
N ASP A 189 -11.30 -14.08 -8.06
CA ASP A 189 -9.91 -13.61 -8.19
C ASP A 189 -9.80 -12.19 -8.77
N ALA A 190 -10.67 -11.83 -9.73
CA ALA A 190 -10.72 -10.48 -10.28
C ALA A 190 -11.08 -9.45 -9.20
N GLY A 191 -12.04 -9.79 -8.34
CA GLY A 191 -12.41 -8.97 -7.18
C GLY A 191 -11.27 -8.87 -6.17
N GLY A 192 -10.51 -9.94 -5.95
CA GLY A 192 -9.33 -9.96 -5.10
C GLY A 192 -8.24 -9.00 -5.58
N LEU A 193 -7.94 -9.02 -6.88
CA LEU A 193 -6.98 -8.08 -7.47
C LEU A 193 -7.49 -6.63 -7.40
N LEU A 194 -8.77 -6.40 -7.68
CA LEU A 194 -9.38 -5.07 -7.59
C LEU A 194 -9.36 -4.54 -6.15
N LEU A 195 -9.61 -5.41 -5.16
CA LEU A 195 -9.48 -5.06 -3.74
C LEU A 195 -8.07 -4.59 -3.40
N ALA A 196 -7.05 -5.31 -3.89
CA ALA A 196 -5.65 -4.92 -3.69
C ALA A 196 -5.38 -3.52 -4.28
N LEU A 197 -5.86 -3.26 -5.49
CA LEU A 197 -5.66 -1.97 -6.17
C LEU A 197 -6.44 -0.80 -5.50
N VAL A 198 -7.66 -1.04 -5.00
CA VAL A 198 -8.49 0.02 -4.40
C VAL A 198 -8.13 0.28 -2.94
N SER A 199 -7.84 -0.76 -2.17
CA SER A 199 -7.69 -0.64 -0.71
C SER A 199 -6.31 -1.00 -0.18
N GLY A 200 -5.40 -1.48 -1.04
CA GLY A 200 -4.10 -2.00 -0.63
C GLY A 200 -4.18 -3.27 0.23
N SER A 201 -5.31 -3.97 0.20
CA SER A 201 -5.52 -5.20 0.95
C SER A 201 -5.33 -6.40 0.04
N HIS A 202 -4.30 -7.20 0.31
CA HIS A 202 -3.91 -8.34 -0.52
C HIS A 202 -4.48 -9.68 -0.02
N GLU A 203 -5.55 -9.63 0.77
CA GLU A 203 -6.14 -10.80 1.44
C GLU A 203 -6.61 -11.87 0.46
N TYR A 204 -7.11 -11.45 -0.70
CA TYR A 204 -7.70 -12.31 -1.73
C TYR A 204 -6.90 -12.36 -3.02
N THR A 205 -5.73 -11.75 -3.04
CA THR A 205 -4.85 -11.81 -4.23
C THR A 205 -4.18 -13.18 -4.26
N ASP A 206 -4.26 -13.86 -5.41
CA ASP A 206 -3.52 -15.10 -5.64
C ASP A 206 -2.01 -14.84 -5.45
N GLU A 207 -1.38 -15.62 -4.55
CA GLU A 207 0.04 -15.48 -4.22
C GLU A 207 0.92 -15.67 -5.47
N LYS A 208 0.56 -16.61 -6.36
CA LYS A 208 1.27 -16.84 -7.62
C LYS A 208 1.20 -15.62 -8.52
N LEU A 209 0.04 -14.95 -8.57
CA LEU A 209 -0.12 -13.72 -9.34
C LEU A 209 0.68 -12.58 -8.72
N ALA A 210 0.66 -12.42 -7.39
CA ALA A 210 1.45 -11.40 -6.71
C ALA A 210 2.96 -11.57 -6.97
N GLN A 211 3.44 -12.81 -6.94
CA GLN A 211 4.82 -13.15 -7.27
C GLN A 211 5.14 -12.91 -8.75
N ALA A 212 4.19 -13.18 -9.65
CA ALA A 212 4.34 -12.87 -11.06
C ALA A 212 4.49 -11.37 -11.32
N PHE A 213 3.72 -10.52 -10.61
CA PHE A 213 3.90 -9.07 -10.67
C PHE A 213 5.30 -8.63 -10.23
N GLN A 214 5.88 -9.28 -9.22
CA GLN A 214 7.25 -8.99 -8.77
C GLN A 214 8.28 -9.40 -9.79
N ASN A 215 8.21 -10.63 -10.29
CA ASN A 215 9.14 -11.16 -11.28
C ASN A 215 9.12 -10.33 -12.58
N ALA A 216 7.94 -9.80 -12.94
CA ALA A 216 7.79 -8.91 -14.08
C ALA A 216 8.23 -7.45 -13.81
N GLY A 217 8.72 -7.12 -12.60
CA GLY A 217 9.09 -5.76 -12.20
C GLY A 217 7.91 -4.80 -11.98
N LEU A 218 6.71 -5.35 -11.81
CA LEU A 218 5.44 -4.63 -11.71
C LEU A 218 4.88 -4.51 -10.30
N ALA A 219 5.68 -4.79 -9.27
CA ALA A 219 5.28 -4.72 -7.86
C ALA A 219 4.68 -3.34 -7.49
N HIS A 220 5.14 -2.27 -8.15
CA HIS A 220 4.65 -0.90 -7.95
C HIS A 220 3.18 -0.70 -8.37
N ILE A 221 2.64 -1.54 -9.25
CA ILE A 221 1.21 -1.50 -9.66
C ILE A 221 0.32 -1.99 -8.53
N LEU A 222 0.73 -3.06 -7.82
CA LEU A 222 -0.01 -3.59 -6.67
C LEU A 222 0.07 -2.68 -5.44
N ALA A 223 1.11 -1.86 -5.35
CA ALA A 223 1.22 -0.86 -4.29
C ALA A 223 0.24 0.28 -4.54
N LEU A 224 -0.41 0.78 -3.47
CA LEU A 224 -1.21 2.00 -3.55
C LEU A 224 -0.32 3.16 -3.99
N SER A 225 -0.53 3.65 -5.20
CA SER A 225 0.32 4.64 -5.86
C SER A 225 -0.42 5.94 -6.16
N GLY A 226 0.35 6.97 -6.53
CA GLY A 226 -0.21 8.23 -7.02
C GLY A 226 -1.07 8.08 -8.28
N MET A 227 -0.89 7.00 -9.06
CA MET A 227 -1.74 6.69 -10.22
C MET A 227 -3.21 6.54 -9.81
N HIS A 228 -3.51 5.79 -8.75
CA HIS A 228 -4.88 5.63 -8.26
C HIS A 228 -5.50 6.97 -7.87
N LEU A 229 -4.70 7.83 -7.21
CA LEU A 229 -5.15 9.16 -6.82
C LEU A 229 -5.39 10.07 -8.02
N SER A 230 -4.54 10.00 -9.06
CA SER A 230 -4.70 10.79 -10.28
C SER A 230 -5.96 10.45 -11.05
N LEU A 231 -6.44 9.21 -10.99
CA LEU A 231 -7.71 8.79 -11.60
C LEU A 231 -8.92 9.45 -10.92
N PHE A 232 -8.91 9.55 -9.59
CA PHE A 232 -9.96 10.29 -8.86
C PHE A 232 -9.92 11.79 -9.16
N ILE A 233 -8.73 12.38 -9.30
CA ILE A 233 -8.58 13.79 -9.71
C ILE A 233 -9.12 13.99 -11.13
N SER A 234 -8.81 13.08 -12.04
CA SER A 234 -9.29 13.14 -13.42
C SER A 234 -10.82 13.05 -13.49
N ALA A 235 -11.42 12.14 -12.72
CA ALA A 235 -12.86 12.00 -12.61
C ALA A 235 -13.50 13.29 -12.05
N ALA A 236 -12.93 13.87 -10.99
CA ALA A 236 -13.39 15.14 -10.45
C ALA A 236 -13.17 16.30 -11.43
N SER A 237 -12.10 16.28 -12.22
CA SER A 237 -11.82 17.30 -13.23
C SER A 237 -12.85 17.28 -14.37
N PHE A 238 -13.50 16.14 -14.63
CA PHE A 238 -14.60 16.07 -15.59
C PHE A 238 -15.82 16.88 -15.12
N SER A 239 -16.04 16.97 -13.80
CA SER A 239 -17.14 17.77 -13.24
C SER A 239 -16.97 19.30 -13.42
N LYS A 240 -15.79 19.79 -13.83
CA LYS A 240 -15.54 21.23 -14.04
C LYS A 240 -16.49 21.88 -15.06
N PHE A 241 -17.03 21.08 -15.98
CA PHE A 241 -18.03 21.54 -16.95
C PHE A 241 -19.39 21.80 -16.31
N LEU A 242 -19.71 21.11 -15.19
CA LEU A 242 -20.98 21.21 -14.47
C LEU A 242 -20.91 22.22 -13.33
N VAL A 243 -19.83 22.22 -12.54
CA VAL A 243 -19.73 22.97 -11.29
C VAL A 243 -18.69 24.08 -11.30
N GLY A 244 -17.99 24.26 -12.40
CA GLY A 244 -16.92 25.28 -12.56
C GLY A 244 -15.56 24.86 -11.98
N LYS A 245 -14.51 25.58 -12.40
CA LYS A 245 -13.11 25.21 -12.10
C LYS A 245 -12.77 25.19 -10.61
N LYS A 246 -13.26 26.17 -9.82
CA LYS A 246 -12.97 26.27 -8.38
C LYS A 246 -13.64 25.13 -7.61
N ALA A 247 -14.93 24.87 -7.87
CA ALA A 247 -15.68 23.81 -7.22
C ALA A 247 -15.12 22.41 -7.58
N ALA A 248 -14.72 22.19 -8.82
CA ALA A 248 -14.08 20.92 -9.24
C ALA A 248 -12.73 20.70 -8.51
N SER A 249 -11.95 21.76 -8.24
CA SER A 249 -10.71 21.63 -7.46
C SER A 249 -10.98 21.25 -6.00
N VAL A 250 -12.00 21.85 -5.39
CA VAL A 250 -12.44 21.49 -4.03
C VAL A 250 -12.96 20.05 -3.99
N LEU A 251 -13.79 19.66 -4.97
CA LEU A 251 -14.30 18.29 -5.09
C LEU A 251 -13.16 17.29 -5.25
N SER A 252 -12.13 17.61 -6.06
CA SER A 252 -10.94 16.76 -6.17
C SER A 252 -10.26 16.56 -4.83
N LEU A 253 -10.09 17.62 -4.05
CA LEU A 253 -9.47 17.53 -2.72
C LEU A 253 -10.31 16.68 -1.76
N ILE A 254 -11.63 16.84 -1.76
CA ILE A 254 -12.55 16.03 -0.94
C ILE A 254 -12.44 14.55 -1.32
N LEU A 255 -12.48 14.23 -2.62
CA LEU A 255 -12.36 12.84 -3.09
C LEU A 255 -10.99 12.24 -2.76
N MET A 256 -9.93 13.01 -2.83
CA MET A 256 -8.59 12.56 -2.42
C MET A 256 -8.52 12.26 -0.93
N CYS A 257 -9.06 13.14 -0.07
CA CYS A 257 -9.14 12.91 1.37
C CYS A 257 -9.99 11.68 1.69
N ALA A 258 -11.13 11.53 1.03
CA ALA A 258 -12.02 10.37 1.20
C ALA A 258 -11.33 9.06 0.76
N PHE A 259 -10.60 9.09 -0.36
CA PHE A 259 -9.84 7.93 -0.82
C PHE A 259 -8.70 7.58 0.14
N MET A 260 -7.92 8.55 0.59
CA MET A 260 -6.87 8.34 1.61
C MET A 260 -7.43 7.78 2.91
N TRP A 261 -8.57 8.32 3.36
CA TRP A 261 -9.25 7.81 4.55
C TRP A 261 -9.70 6.35 4.34
N PHE A 262 -10.23 6.00 3.17
CA PHE A 262 -10.69 4.66 2.86
C PHE A 262 -9.55 3.67 2.67
N ALA A 263 -8.58 3.99 1.80
CA ALA A 263 -7.47 3.10 1.44
C ALA A 263 -6.41 3.00 2.56
N GLY A 264 -6.16 4.10 3.26
CA GLY A 264 -5.11 4.24 4.26
C GLY A 264 -3.99 5.17 3.78
N ALA A 265 -3.34 5.80 4.74
CA ALA A 265 -2.25 6.73 4.49
C ALA A 265 -0.95 5.96 4.19
N SER A 266 -0.82 5.37 2.99
CA SER A 266 0.48 4.85 2.55
C SER A 266 1.43 6.02 2.22
N PRO A 267 2.75 5.87 2.41
CA PRO A 267 3.72 6.94 2.14
C PRO A 267 3.64 7.50 0.71
N SER A 268 3.37 6.65 -0.28
CA SER A 268 3.19 7.05 -1.68
C SER A 268 1.94 7.89 -1.91
N LEU A 269 0.83 7.54 -1.24
CA LEU A 269 -0.42 8.31 -1.33
C LEU A 269 -0.30 9.66 -0.61
N VAL A 270 0.33 9.68 0.57
CA VAL A 270 0.60 10.91 1.32
C VAL A 270 1.43 11.87 0.48
N ARG A 271 2.52 11.39 -0.14
CA ARG A 271 3.32 12.20 -1.05
C ARG A 271 2.47 12.79 -2.19
N ALA A 272 1.68 11.95 -2.89
CA ALA A 272 0.85 12.40 -4.00
C ALA A 272 -0.18 13.43 -3.56
N PHE A 273 -0.80 13.24 -2.40
CA PHE A 273 -1.72 14.19 -1.79
C PHE A 273 -1.02 15.52 -1.47
N LEU A 274 0.15 15.49 -0.82
CA LEU A 274 0.90 16.67 -0.49
C LEU A 274 1.34 17.45 -1.73
N CYS A 275 1.80 16.78 -2.79
CA CYS A 275 2.15 17.44 -4.06
C CYS A 275 0.95 18.21 -4.64
N VAL A 276 -0.24 17.59 -4.65
CA VAL A 276 -1.46 18.25 -5.15
C VAL A 276 -1.88 19.40 -4.22
N LEU A 277 -1.81 19.18 -2.91
CA LEU A 277 -2.15 20.21 -1.92
C LEU A 277 -1.24 21.44 -2.08
N VAL A 278 0.07 21.25 -2.20
CA VAL A 278 1.04 22.34 -2.44
C VAL A 278 0.73 23.07 -3.74
N ALA A 279 0.45 22.33 -4.82
CA ALA A 279 0.10 22.94 -6.10
C ALA A 279 -1.21 23.74 -6.03
N LEU A 280 -2.21 23.27 -5.30
CA LEU A 280 -3.46 23.99 -5.07
C LEU A 280 -3.23 25.25 -4.22
N ILE A 281 -2.48 25.15 -3.13
CA ILE A 281 -2.14 26.30 -2.28
C ILE A 281 -1.40 27.37 -3.08
N ALA A 282 -0.37 26.98 -3.86
CA ALA A 282 0.36 27.91 -4.71
C ALA A 282 -0.56 28.62 -5.70
N ARG A 283 -1.50 27.90 -6.31
CA ARG A 283 -2.50 28.47 -7.21
C ARG A 283 -3.47 29.44 -6.50
N PHE A 284 -3.88 29.14 -5.27
CA PHE A 284 -4.75 30.04 -4.49
C PHE A 284 -4.02 31.31 -4.05
N LEU A 285 -2.72 31.20 -3.76
CA LEU A 285 -1.87 32.33 -3.38
C LEU A 285 -1.34 33.12 -4.58
N PHE A 286 -1.78 32.80 -5.81
CA PHE A 286 -1.30 33.40 -7.06
C PHE A 286 0.22 33.33 -7.23
N ILE A 287 0.85 32.31 -6.62
CA ILE A 287 2.28 32.03 -6.81
C ILE A 287 2.41 31.32 -8.15
N GLU A 288 3.06 31.99 -9.10
CA GLU A 288 3.43 31.36 -10.38
C GLU A 288 4.49 30.31 -10.09
N LEU A 289 4.07 29.04 -10.20
CA LEU A 289 5.03 27.94 -10.19
C LEU A 289 5.86 28.03 -11.47
N SER A 290 7.16 28.11 -11.32
CA SER A 290 8.15 28.05 -12.39
C SER A 290 7.87 26.88 -13.35
N GLU A 291 8.48 26.86 -14.55
CA GLU A 291 8.46 25.70 -15.45
C GLU A 291 8.87 24.38 -14.75
N LYS A 292 9.61 24.50 -13.65
CA LYS A 292 10.00 23.39 -12.75
C LYS A 292 9.07 23.23 -11.53
N GLY A 293 7.88 23.80 -11.53
CA GLY A 293 6.95 23.81 -10.40
C GLY A 293 6.59 22.42 -9.87
N SER A 294 6.62 21.39 -10.72
CA SER A 294 6.43 20.01 -10.29
C SER A 294 7.55 19.52 -9.35
N LEU A 295 8.79 19.96 -9.59
CA LEU A 295 9.92 19.63 -8.73
C LEU A 295 9.83 20.38 -7.39
N ASP A 296 9.40 21.65 -7.42
CA ASP A 296 9.20 22.44 -6.21
C ASP A 296 8.08 21.84 -5.32
N CYS A 297 6.99 21.39 -5.94
CA CYS A 297 5.93 20.66 -5.24
C CYS A 297 6.44 19.34 -4.62
N LEU A 298 7.30 18.61 -5.35
CA LEU A 298 7.89 17.37 -4.83
C LEU A 298 8.81 17.66 -3.63
N CYS A 299 9.63 18.70 -3.72
CA CYS A 299 10.52 19.12 -2.63
C CYS A 299 9.74 19.58 -1.40
N ALA A 300 8.70 20.39 -1.59
CA ALA A 300 7.85 20.83 -0.48
C ALA A 300 7.12 19.64 0.18
N ALA A 301 6.56 18.73 -0.61
CA ALA A 301 5.94 17.51 -0.11
C ALA A 301 6.94 16.65 0.68
N PHE A 302 8.18 16.52 0.21
CA PHE A 302 9.24 15.81 0.91
C PHE A 302 9.53 16.42 2.29
N ILE A 303 9.71 17.74 2.36
CA ILE A 303 9.97 18.45 3.62
C ILE A 303 8.81 18.26 4.60
N VAL A 304 7.57 18.45 4.15
CA VAL A 304 6.38 18.30 4.99
C VAL A 304 6.24 16.86 5.48
N GLN A 305 6.37 15.86 4.60
CA GLN A 305 6.23 14.47 4.99
C GLN A 305 7.33 14.03 5.96
N THR A 306 8.57 14.45 5.75
CA THR A 306 9.67 14.14 6.67
C THR A 306 9.53 14.84 8.02
N ALA A 307 9.00 16.06 8.06
CA ALA A 307 8.78 16.81 9.28
C ALA A 307 7.66 16.22 10.16
N PHE A 308 6.56 15.78 9.54
CA PHE A 308 5.37 15.32 10.28
C PHE A 308 5.26 13.79 10.39
N LEU A 309 5.86 13.03 9.47
CA LEU A 309 5.76 11.57 9.37
C LEU A 309 7.15 10.92 9.32
N HIS A 310 7.97 11.17 10.33
CA HIS A 310 9.35 10.67 10.40
C HIS A 310 9.48 9.15 10.17
N ALA A 311 8.50 8.36 10.61
CA ALA A 311 8.51 6.92 10.43
C ALA A 311 8.45 6.47 8.96
N ASP A 312 7.89 7.31 8.08
CA ASP A 312 7.77 7.01 6.65
C ASP A 312 9.12 6.99 5.94
N ILE A 313 10.10 7.76 6.42
CA ILE A 313 11.45 7.90 5.80
C ILE A 313 12.14 6.54 5.67
N TYR A 314 11.91 5.66 6.66
CA TYR A 314 12.53 4.33 6.69
C TYR A 314 11.79 3.29 5.85
N SER A 315 10.65 3.64 5.24
CA SER A 315 9.90 2.72 4.40
C SER A 315 10.45 2.68 2.97
N ALA A 316 10.57 1.47 2.40
CA ALA A 316 10.92 1.28 1.01
C ALA A 316 9.94 2.02 0.06
N ALA A 317 8.66 2.06 0.43
CA ALA A 317 7.61 2.73 -0.34
C ALA A 317 7.85 4.25 -0.43
N PHE A 318 8.32 4.90 0.64
CA PHE A 318 8.68 6.31 0.62
C PHE A 318 9.85 6.54 -0.34
N MET A 319 10.94 5.79 -0.16
CA MET A 319 12.17 5.97 -0.93
C MET A 319 11.95 5.76 -2.42
N LEU A 320 11.34 4.64 -2.79
CA LEU A 320 11.06 4.30 -4.18
C LEU A 320 10.08 5.30 -4.83
N SER A 321 9.11 5.78 -4.06
CA SER A 321 8.10 6.71 -4.54
C SER A 321 8.69 8.08 -4.87
N TYR A 322 9.56 8.64 -4.02
CA TYR A 322 10.25 9.89 -4.30
C TYR A 322 11.31 9.74 -5.40
N ALA A 323 12.06 8.64 -5.40
CA ALA A 323 13.04 8.36 -6.44
C ALA A 323 12.39 8.23 -7.83
N ALA A 324 11.26 7.53 -7.93
CA ALA A 324 10.54 7.38 -9.20
C ALA A 324 10.12 8.74 -9.79
N ILE A 325 9.50 9.61 -9.00
CA ILE A 325 9.07 10.94 -9.50
C ILE A 325 10.28 11.84 -9.79
N ALA A 326 11.31 11.82 -8.94
CA ALA A 326 12.54 12.54 -9.23
C ALA A 326 13.17 12.06 -10.56
N GLY A 327 13.17 10.75 -10.81
CA GLY A 327 13.61 10.17 -12.08
C GLY A 327 12.80 10.64 -13.29
N ILE A 328 11.47 10.65 -13.15
CA ILE A 328 10.58 11.20 -14.21
C ILE A 328 10.90 12.69 -14.48
N LEU A 329 11.08 13.49 -13.44
CA LEU A 329 11.30 14.94 -13.61
C LEU A 329 12.71 15.29 -14.07
N LEU A 330 13.72 14.52 -13.68
CA LEU A 330 15.14 14.85 -13.93
C LEU A 330 15.74 14.04 -15.09
N ILE A 331 15.37 12.78 -15.28
CA ILE A 331 15.98 11.88 -16.27
C ILE A 331 15.15 11.83 -17.56
N SER A 332 13.81 11.78 -17.46
CA SER A 332 12.93 11.67 -18.63
C SER A 332 13.17 12.76 -19.69
N PRO A 333 13.42 14.04 -19.34
CA PRO A 333 13.69 15.08 -20.34
C PRO A 333 14.92 14.81 -21.22
N PHE A 334 15.91 14.07 -20.71
CA PHE A 334 17.10 13.69 -21.47
C PHE A 334 16.87 12.47 -22.37
N VAL A 335 16.01 11.55 -21.95
CA VAL A 335 15.68 10.32 -22.69
C VAL A 335 14.66 10.60 -23.81
N ARG A 336 13.72 11.52 -23.56
CA ARG A 336 12.62 11.83 -24.46
C ARG A 336 13.05 12.20 -25.89
N PRO A 337 14.02 13.12 -26.14
CA PRO A 337 14.43 13.49 -27.50
C PRO A 337 14.92 12.27 -28.30
N PHE A 338 15.67 11.39 -27.65
CA PHE A 338 16.15 10.16 -28.29
C PHE A 338 14.99 9.23 -28.67
N LEU A 339 14.00 9.03 -27.78
CA LEU A 339 12.86 8.18 -28.09
C LEU A 339 11.91 8.78 -29.15
N CYS A 340 11.82 10.09 -29.24
CA CYS A 340 11.02 10.76 -30.28
C CYS A 340 11.53 10.51 -31.69
N THR A 341 12.78 10.06 -31.88
CA THR A 341 13.30 9.69 -33.20
C THR A 341 12.71 8.39 -33.73
N PHE A 342 12.25 7.50 -32.85
CA PHE A 342 11.79 6.15 -33.18
C PHE A 342 10.30 5.93 -32.87
N LEU A 343 9.73 6.71 -31.98
CA LEU A 343 8.37 6.51 -31.47
C LEU A 343 7.51 7.77 -31.68
N PRO A 344 6.20 7.59 -31.90
CA PRO A 344 5.25 8.72 -31.88
C PRO A 344 5.35 9.48 -30.54
N GLN A 345 5.17 10.79 -30.57
CA GLN A 345 5.39 11.69 -29.44
C GLN A 345 4.76 11.21 -28.12
N LYS A 346 3.50 10.77 -28.14
CA LYS A 346 2.79 10.29 -26.94
C LYS A 346 3.41 9.01 -26.35
N LEU A 347 3.87 8.10 -27.22
CA LEU A 347 4.55 6.88 -26.79
C LEU A 347 5.95 7.19 -26.25
N ALA A 348 6.68 8.11 -26.90
CA ALA A 348 7.99 8.55 -26.45
C ALA A 348 7.91 9.23 -25.06
N GLU A 349 6.88 10.03 -24.81
CA GLU A 349 6.62 10.65 -23.50
C GLU A 349 6.38 9.60 -22.40
N SER A 350 5.51 8.62 -22.66
CA SER A 350 5.23 7.54 -21.71
C SER A 350 6.45 6.65 -21.49
N ALA A 351 7.16 6.26 -22.55
CA ALA A 351 8.35 5.43 -22.46
C ALA A 351 9.50 6.15 -21.74
N SER A 352 9.72 7.46 -22.00
CA SER A 352 10.76 8.23 -21.32
C SER A 352 10.45 8.42 -19.83
N ALA A 353 9.18 8.63 -19.47
CA ALA A 353 8.78 8.70 -18.07
C ALA A 353 9.02 7.36 -17.35
N THR A 354 8.65 6.25 -17.99
CA THR A 354 8.90 4.89 -17.45
C THR A 354 10.41 4.62 -17.30
N ALA A 355 11.20 4.96 -18.31
CA ALA A 355 12.66 4.80 -18.28
C ALA A 355 13.29 5.67 -17.18
N GLY A 356 12.87 6.91 -17.01
CA GLY A 356 13.34 7.81 -15.98
C GLY A 356 13.04 7.28 -14.57
N ALA A 357 11.81 6.81 -14.34
CA ALA A 357 11.42 6.20 -13.08
C ALA A 357 12.22 4.93 -12.82
N TRP A 358 12.35 4.04 -13.80
CA TRP A 358 13.06 2.77 -13.68
C TRP A 358 14.55 2.98 -13.38
N LEU A 359 15.23 3.88 -14.11
CA LEU A 359 16.65 4.18 -13.88
C LEU A 359 16.91 4.74 -12.47
N ALA A 360 16.01 5.59 -11.96
CA ALA A 360 16.16 6.17 -10.62
C ALA A 360 15.85 5.16 -9.50
N THR A 361 14.95 4.21 -9.73
CA THR A 361 14.55 3.22 -8.71
C THR A 361 15.40 1.95 -8.71
N THR A 362 16.00 1.59 -9.85
CA THR A 362 16.82 0.36 -10.00
C THR A 362 17.91 0.22 -8.94
N PRO A 363 18.78 1.23 -8.66
CA PRO A 363 19.81 1.09 -7.63
C PRO A 363 19.21 0.88 -6.24
N LEU A 364 18.06 1.51 -5.95
CA LEU A 364 17.38 1.33 -4.68
C LEU A 364 16.75 -0.06 -4.56
N THR A 365 16.17 -0.59 -5.63
CA THR A 365 15.61 -1.95 -5.64
C THR A 365 16.69 -3.00 -5.50
N ALA A 366 17.84 -2.83 -6.14
CA ALA A 366 18.99 -3.71 -5.97
C ALA A 366 19.46 -3.77 -4.51
N VAL A 367 19.58 -2.60 -3.86
CA VAL A 367 20.05 -2.53 -2.45
C VAL A 367 18.97 -3.02 -1.47
N LEU A 368 17.69 -2.74 -1.73
CA LEU A 368 16.60 -3.06 -0.79
C LEU A 368 16.11 -4.51 -0.93
N PHE A 369 16.13 -5.06 -2.13
CA PHE A 369 15.51 -6.36 -2.43
C PHE A 369 16.50 -7.40 -2.97
N GLY A 370 17.73 -7.01 -3.31
CA GLY A 370 18.77 -7.92 -3.81
C GLY A 370 18.57 -8.40 -5.25
N HIS A 371 17.55 -7.91 -5.95
CA HIS A 371 17.26 -8.29 -7.33
C HIS A 371 16.84 -7.10 -8.20
N ILE A 372 17.04 -7.22 -9.49
CA ILE A 372 16.58 -6.26 -10.51
C ILE A 372 15.80 -7.03 -11.56
N ALA A 373 14.67 -6.48 -11.98
CA ALA A 373 13.87 -7.01 -13.10
C ALA A 373 14.02 -6.08 -14.33
N PRO A 374 14.95 -6.34 -15.26
CA PRO A 374 15.14 -5.49 -16.44
C PRO A 374 13.89 -5.46 -17.34
N VAL A 375 13.16 -6.57 -17.38
CA VAL A 375 11.89 -6.67 -18.12
C VAL A 375 10.85 -5.65 -17.62
N GLY A 376 10.99 -5.14 -16.39
CA GLY A 376 10.12 -4.14 -15.77
C GLY A 376 9.93 -2.87 -16.60
N LEU A 377 10.93 -2.49 -17.40
CA LEU A 377 10.83 -1.35 -18.30
C LEU A 377 9.77 -1.60 -19.40
N ILE A 378 9.86 -2.75 -20.07
CA ILE A 378 8.94 -3.10 -21.18
C ILE A 378 7.57 -3.49 -20.64
N SER A 379 7.54 -4.31 -19.59
CA SER A 379 6.29 -4.76 -18.98
C SER A 379 5.46 -3.59 -18.45
N SER A 380 6.08 -2.55 -17.86
CA SER A 380 5.37 -1.38 -17.36
C SER A 380 4.67 -0.60 -18.47
N ILE A 381 5.26 -0.47 -19.66
CA ILE A 381 4.65 0.25 -20.79
C ILE A 381 3.35 -0.44 -21.25
N ILE A 382 3.31 -1.78 -21.19
CA ILE A 382 2.18 -2.57 -21.69
C ILE A 382 1.15 -2.84 -20.59
N VAL A 383 1.62 -3.25 -19.40
CA VAL A 383 0.73 -3.71 -18.32
C VAL A 383 0.10 -2.54 -17.56
N THR A 384 0.80 -1.40 -17.40
CA THR A 384 0.24 -0.25 -16.66
C THR A 384 -1.05 0.31 -17.27
N PRO A 385 -1.15 0.54 -18.61
CA PRO A 385 -2.41 0.94 -19.22
C PRO A 385 -3.52 -0.10 -19.02
N LEU A 386 -3.21 -1.38 -19.16
CA LEU A 386 -4.17 -2.47 -18.99
C LEU A 386 -4.67 -2.55 -17.54
N ALA A 387 -3.77 -2.42 -16.56
CA ALA A 387 -4.12 -2.34 -15.14
C ALA A 387 -4.98 -1.10 -14.83
N SER A 388 -4.71 0.04 -15.48
CA SER A 388 -5.51 1.26 -15.34
C SER A 388 -6.92 1.07 -15.87
N VAL A 389 -7.08 0.44 -17.05
CA VAL A 389 -8.42 0.12 -17.62
C VAL A 389 -9.18 -0.83 -16.70
N PHE A 390 -8.52 -1.91 -16.23
CA PHE A 390 -9.13 -2.84 -15.28
C PHE A 390 -9.57 -2.14 -13.99
N PHE A 391 -8.72 -1.27 -13.43
CA PHE A 391 -9.03 -0.51 -12.21
C PHE A 391 -10.21 0.44 -12.41
N ILE A 392 -10.23 1.22 -13.50
CA ILE A 392 -11.32 2.16 -13.80
C ILE A 392 -12.63 1.41 -14.02
N ALA A 393 -12.62 0.36 -14.85
CA ALA A 393 -13.80 -0.45 -15.11
C ALA A 393 -14.31 -1.11 -13.82
N GLY A 394 -13.40 -1.60 -12.97
CA GLY A 394 -13.73 -2.16 -11.66
C GLY A 394 -14.35 -1.14 -10.71
N CYS A 395 -13.78 0.06 -10.61
CA CYS A 395 -14.35 1.13 -9.77
C CYS A 395 -15.73 1.57 -10.25
N ILE A 396 -15.92 1.74 -11.57
CA ILE A 396 -17.21 2.04 -12.18
C ILE A 396 -18.22 0.90 -11.90
N GLY A 397 -17.78 -0.36 -12.10
CA GLY A 397 -18.60 -1.53 -11.82
C GLY A 397 -19.06 -1.59 -10.36
N VAL A 398 -18.14 -1.37 -9.40
CA VAL A 398 -18.48 -1.30 -7.98
C VAL A 398 -19.49 -0.19 -7.72
N PHE A 399 -19.29 1.01 -8.27
CA PHE A 399 -20.20 2.13 -8.10
C PHE A 399 -21.62 1.78 -8.57
N PHE A 400 -21.77 1.17 -9.74
CA PHE A 400 -23.06 0.73 -10.24
C PHE A 400 -23.68 -0.40 -9.41
N CYS A 401 -22.87 -1.36 -8.94
CA CYS A 401 -23.35 -2.43 -8.05
C CYS A 401 -23.84 -1.93 -6.70
N LEU A 402 -23.30 -0.81 -6.20
CA LEU A 402 -23.77 -0.17 -4.97
C LEU A 402 -25.18 0.43 -5.13
N ILE A 403 -25.50 0.94 -6.33
CA ILE A 403 -26.82 1.53 -6.65
C ILE A 403 -27.80 0.46 -7.11
N LEU A 404 -27.34 -0.47 -7.95
CA LEU A 404 -28.14 -1.50 -8.62
C LEU A 404 -27.51 -2.88 -8.40
N PRO A 405 -27.80 -3.56 -7.27
CA PRO A 405 -27.16 -4.81 -6.90
C PRO A 405 -27.28 -5.95 -7.93
N PHE A 406 -28.34 -5.94 -8.76
CA PHE A 406 -28.52 -6.95 -9.81
C PHE A 406 -27.44 -6.90 -10.91
N LEU A 407 -26.78 -5.76 -11.09
CA LEU A 407 -25.69 -5.62 -12.06
C LEU A 407 -24.42 -6.39 -11.64
N LEU A 408 -24.34 -6.87 -10.41
CA LEU A 408 -23.19 -7.61 -9.90
C LEU A 408 -22.82 -8.81 -10.77
N TYR A 409 -23.83 -9.57 -11.21
CA TYR A 409 -23.66 -10.73 -12.07
C TYR A 409 -23.43 -10.35 -13.53
N SER A 410 -24.11 -9.31 -14.03
CA SER A 410 -23.99 -8.88 -15.43
C SER A 410 -22.62 -8.29 -15.74
N LEU A 411 -22.05 -7.52 -14.81
CA LEU A 411 -20.71 -6.91 -14.98
C LEU A 411 -19.56 -7.90 -14.75
N ASN A 412 -19.83 -9.04 -14.08
CA ASN A 412 -18.79 -10.03 -13.80
C ASN A 412 -18.06 -10.48 -15.08
N GLY A 413 -18.79 -10.75 -16.17
CA GLY A 413 -18.17 -11.17 -17.44
C GLY A 413 -17.13 -10.20 -17.97
N ILE A 414 -17.45 -8.90 -17.98
CA ILE A 414 -16.53 -7.85 -18.46
C ILE A 414 -15.30 -7.77 -17.55
N ILE A 415 -15.49 -7.78 -16.23
CA ILE A 415 -14.40 -7.70 -15.26
C ILE A 415 -13.50 -8.93 -15.36
N GLN A 416 -14.06 -10.14 -15.55
CA GLN A 416 -13.28 -11.36 -15.74
C GLN A 416 -12.45 -11.34 -17.02
N VAL A 417 -12.96 -10.82 -18.12
CA VAL A 417 -12.20 -10.67 -19.38
C VAL A 417 -11.02 -9.73 -19.20
N LEU A 418 -11.23 -8.56 -18.57
CA LEU A 418 -10.17 -7.60 -18.31
C LEU A 418 -9.13 -8.17 -17.33
N TYR A 419 -9.58 -8.90 -16.31
CA TYR A 419 -8.70 -9.61 -15.38
C TYR A 419 -7.85 -10.67 -16.09
N ALA A 420 -8.47 -11.49 -16.94
CA ALA A 420 -7.78 -12.53 -17.70
C ALA A 420 -6.70 -11.91 -18.61
N ALA A 421 -7.03 -10.85 -19.35
CA ALA A 421 -6.08 -10.14 -20.20
C ALA A 421 -4.88 -9.61 -19.38
N LEU A 422 -5.15 -8.98 -18.22
CA LEU A 422 -4.12 -8.48 -17.31
C LEU A 422 -3.26 -9.61 -16.75
N LYS A 423 -3.89 -10.69 -16.28
CA LYS A 423 -3.22 -11.88 -15.73
C LYS A 423 -2.29 -12.52 -16.77
N TYR A 424 -2.76 -12.72 -18.00
CA TYR A 424 -1.96 -13.28 -19.08
C TYR A 424 -0.76 -12.39 -19.42
N ALA A 425 -0.95 -11.07 -19.52
CA ALA A 425 0.14 -10.14 -19.78
C ALA A 425 1.21 -10.21 -18.67
N VAL A 426 0.79 -10.20 -17.41
CA VAL A 426 1.71 -10.31 -16.26
C VAL A 426 2.46 -11.64 -16.26
N LEU A 427 1.75 -12.75 -16.45
CA LEU A 427 2.37 -14.09 -16.50
C LEU A 427 3.34 -14.25 -17.67
N PHE A 428 3.07 -13.61 -18.81
CA PHE A 428 4.00 -13.59 -19.94
C PHE A 428 5.32 -12.93 -19.56
N PHE A 429 5.29 -11.73 -18.97
CA PHE A 429 6.50 -11.01 -18.56
C PHE A 429 7.19 -11.66 -17.33
N ALA A 430 6.45 -12.34 -16.47
CA ALA A 430 7.02 -13.06 -15.33
C ALA A 430 7.89 -14.27 -15.70
N ARG A 431 7.85 -14.73 -16.97
CA ARG A 431 8.74 -15.77 -17.48
C ARG A 431 10.20 -15.31 -17.56
N PHE A 432 10.43 -14.01 -17.69
CA PHE A 432 11.76 -13.42 -17.69
C PHE A 432 12.20 -13.24 -16.25
N LYS A 433 13.09 -14.12 -15.79
CA LYS A 433 13.54 -14.11 -14.40
C LYS A 433 14.25 -12.80 -14.06
N PRO A 434 14.04 -12.23 -12.88
CA PRO A 434 14.86 -11.15 -12.37
C PRO A 434 16.32 -11.59 -12.24
N ILE A 435 17.24 -10.63 -12.27
CA ILE A 435 18.67 -10.87 -12.04
C ILE A 435 18.90 -10.70 -10.53
N ASP A 436 19.31 -11.78 -9.88
CA ASP A 436 19.64 -11.78 -8.46
C ASP A 436 21.13 -11.41 -8.30
N PHE A 437 21.42 -10.54 -7.32
CA PHE A 437 22.78 -10.05 -7.03
C PHE A 437 23.34 -10.59 -5.70
N LEU A 438 22.54 -11.37 -4.96
CA LEU A 438 22.90 -11.94 -3.67
C LEU A 438 22.73 -13.45 -3.66
#